data_1606eb34c8bfaf7e69a2d10d6f1a41ee
#
_entry.id   1606eb34c8bfaf7e69a2d10d6f1a41ee
#
_cell.length_a   1.000
_cell.length_b   1.000
_cell.length_c   1.000
_cell.angle_alpha   90.00
_cell.angle_beta   90.00
_cell.angle_gamma   90.00
#
_symmetry.space_group_name_H-M   'P 1'
#
loop_
_entity.id
_entity.type
_entity.pdbx_description
1 polymer ?
#
loop_
_entity_poly.entity_id
_entity_poly.type
_entity_poly.pdbx_seq_one_letter_code
_entity_poly.pdbx_strand_id
1 'polypeptide(L)'
;RARFQWAEVQPNGPREWQPPLDDEALAAELEAGREVVGLLIGIPDWARDRRGLPRGLSLPPDDPDNTWAVFVSDAVGRYAGRIDRWIIWNEPDIADRDAPGHTWDGTLEEFFQLQRVAYLAAKAANPDAAVHLGAFTYYWDPGYFSRFLDVVAADPEAAANNYYFDVATAHLYFQPNTVYNVLHAFHRALENHGLDQPIWLVETNAPPMDDPYWLVDNWTLAVSLNEQAAFIPQAIAAAFAAGAERVSIYKLKDTAGDRAANPEPFGLMRWDNSRRPAFDTYRVAIRLLGGVTAAERERWDSVGQVRLEQPGRTTTVLFARLPGGQEAIVTATANTAEWVDMWGRRETIEAENGVFTVQLPGALCRQTIADYCMIGGTTYYLIQENTNGGRTIDSKPAIGDEATFVAALMPSITPSPAPSPAPSPAPSAT
;
A
#
# COMPACT_ATOMS: atom_id res chain seq x y z
N ARG A 1 2.88 3.55 -10.64
CA ARG A 1 1.43 3.69 -10.84
C ARG A 1 1.15 4.96 -11.63
N ALA A 2 0.40 4.86 -12.71
CA ALA A 2 -0.07 5.98 -13.53
C ALA A 2 -1.50 6.37 -13.09
N ARG A 3 -1.72 7.64 -12.75
CA ARG A 3 -3.02 8.14 -12.30
C ARG A 3 -3.82 8.66 -13.50
N PHE A 4 -4.90 7.98 -13.82
CA PHE A 4 -5.88 8.38 -14.81
C PHE A 4 -6.99 9.17 -14.11
N GLN A 5 -6.71 10.44 -13.80
CA GLN A 5 -7.70 11.35 -13.25
C GLN A 5 -8.69 11.69 -14.36
N TRP A 6 -9.89 11.14 -14.32
CA TRP A 6 -10.86 11.26 -15.41
C TRP A 6 -11.15 12.71 -15.80
N ALA A 7 -11.26 13.61 -14.79
CA ALA A 7 -11.45 15.04 -15.04
C ALA A 7 -10.28 15.73 -15.77
N GLU A 8 -9.07 15.16 -15.71
CA GLU A 8 -7.89 15.64 -16.45
C GLU A 8 -7.75 14.96 -17.81
N VAL A 9 -8.11 13.66 -17.88
CA VAL A 9 -8.02 12.86 -19.11
C VAL A 9 -9.11 13.25 -20.12
N GLN A 10 -10.32 13.51 -19.65
CA GLN A 10 -11.48 13.90 -20.47
C GLN A 10 -12.18 15.14 -19.87
N PRO A 11 -11.54 16.32 -19.89
CA PRO A 11 -12.03 17.49 -19.15
C PRO A 11 -13.38 18.01 -19.64
N ASN A 12 -13.67 17.99 -20.93
CA ASN A 12 -14.88 18.60 -21.50
C ASN A 12 -15.85 17.59 -22.16
N GLY A 13 -15.47 16.31 -22.25
CA GLY A 13 -16.35 15.30 -22.83
C GLY A 13 -15.63 14.03 -23.27
N PRO A 14 -16.39 12.96 -23.61
CA PRO A 14 -15.81 11.65 -23.87
C PRO A 14 -15.00 11.57 -25.17
N ARG A 15 -15.06 12.57 -26.04
CA ARG A 15 -14.27 12.61 -27.27
C ARG A 15 -12.88 13.21 -27.10
N GLU A 16 -12.64 13.90 -25.97
CA GLU A 16 -11.32 14.39 -25.64
C GLU A 16 -10.51 13.29 -24.95
N TRP A 17 -9.21 13.30 -25.22
CA TRP A 17 -8.29 12.42 -24.55
C TRP A 17 -6.96 13.15 -24.32
N GLN A 18 -6.67 13.46 -23.08
CA GLN A 18 -5.38 13.98 -22.65
C GLN A 18 -4.62 12.84 -21.96
N PRO A 19 -3.50 12.36 -22.53
CA PRO A 19 -2.75 11.25 -21.94
C PRO A 19 -2.29 11.62 -20.52
N PRO A 20 -2.52 10.76 -19.51
CA PRO A 20 -2.09 11.05 -18.13
C PRO A 20 -0.59 10.87 -17.92
N LEU A 21 0.09 10.27 -18.89
CA LEU A 21 1.53 10.09 -18.94
C LEU A 21 2.00 10.17 -20.40
N ASP A 22 3.24 10.58 -20.57
CA ASP A 22 3.90 10.62 -21.85
C ASP A 22 4.14 9.20 -22.38
N ASP A 23 3.86 8.96 -23.67
CA ASP A 23 4.09 7.65 -24.30
C ASP A 23 5.57 7.24 -24.28
N GLU A 24 6.51 8.19 -24.40
CA GLU A 24 7.95 7.93 -24.29
C GLU A 24 8.33 7.50 -22.87
N ALA A 25 7.78 8.15 -21.86
CA ALA A 25 7.97 7.79 -20.46
C ALA A 25 7.39 6.38 -20.17
N LEU A 26 6.21 6.07 -20.69
CA LEU A 26 5.62 4.72 -20.56
C LEU A 26 6.51 3.67 -21.23
N ALA A 27 6.95 3.94 -22.48
CA ALA A 27 7.82 3.01 -23.21
C ALA A 27 9.13 2.74 -22.44
N ALA A 28 9.75 3.77 -21.86
CA ALA A 28 10.98 3.63 -21.08
C ALA A 28 10.78 2.76 -19.82
N GLU A 29 9.62 2.84 -19.16
CA GLU A 29 9.30 1.97 -18.01
C GLU A 29 9.18 0.50 -18.46
N LEU A 30 8.48 0.25 -19.56
CA LEU A 30 8.28 -1.10 -20.10
C LEU A 30 9.59 -1.72 -20.64
N GLU A 31 10.41 -0.95 -21.33
CA GLU A 31 11.75 -1.37 -21.80
C GLU A 31 12.69 -1.71 -20.63
N ALA A 32 12.53 -1.02 -19.50
CA ALA A 32 13.27 -1.33 -18.28
C ALA A 32 12.70 -2.55 -17.51
N GLY A 33 11.72 -3.26 -18.08
CA GLY A 33 11.07 -4.43 -17.49
C GLY A 33 10.17 -4.10 -16.30
N ARG A 34 9.72 -2.85 -16.18
CA ARG A 34 8.81 -2.43 -15.12
C ARG A 34 7.36 -2.48 -15.60
N GLU A 35 6.50 -3.07 -14.80
CA GLU A 35 5.07 -3.07 -15.00
C GLU A 35 4.47 -1.74 -14.55
N VAL A 36 3.61 -1.15 -15.38
CA VAL A 36 2.87 0.06 -15.04
C VAL A 36 1.43 -0.31 -14.71
N VAL A 37 0.95 0.16 -13.56
CA VAL A 37 -0.43 -0.05 -13.10
C VAL A 37 -1.21 1.25 -13.25
N GLY A 38 -2.36 1.20 -13.93
CA GLY A 38 -3.27 2.33 -14.07
C GLY A 38 -4.18 2.47 -12.84
N LEU A 39 -4.44 3.70 -12.40
CA LEU A 39 -5.44 4.04 -11.39
C LEU A 39 -6.51 4.91 -12.03
N LEU A 40 -7.74 4.38 -12.15
CA LEU A 40 -8.89 5.12 -12.65
C LEU A 40 -9.61 5.82 -11.50
N ILE A 41 -9.70 7.14 -11.52
CA ILE A 41 -10.27 7.93 -10.43
C ILE A 41 -10.84 9.27 -10.92
N GLY A 42 -11.72 9.83 -10.11
CA GLY A 42 -12.30 11.16 -10.31
C GLY A 42 -13.43 11.15 -11.33
N ILE A 43 -14.24 12.19 -11.29
CA ILE A 43 -15.39 12.35 -12.19
C ILE A 43 -15.37 13.80 -12.68
N PRO A 44 -15.31 14.07 -14.00
CA PRO A 44 -15.46 15.42 -14.52
C PRO A 44 -16.90 15.92 -14.39
N ASP A 45 -17.08 17.23 -14.31
CA ASP A 45 -18.40 17.84 -14.09
C ASP A 45 -19.44 17.45 -15.16
N TRP A 46 -19.01 17.29 -16.41
CA TRP A 46 -19.90 16.90 -17.52
C TRP A 46 -20.44 15.46 -17.36
N ALA A 47 -19.71 14.57 -16.64
CA ALA A 47 -20.08 13.18 -16.42
C ALA A 47 -20.79 12.94 -15.07
N ARG A 48 -20.96 13.97 -14.24
CA ARG A 48 -21.62 13.86 -12.94
C ARG A 48 -23.15 13.88 -13.07
N ASP A 49 -23.80 13.11 -12.21
CA ASP A 49 -25.21 13.26 -11.90
C ASP A 49 -25.40 14.35 -10.81
N ARG A 50 -26.67 14.57 -10.38
CA ARG A 50 -27.00 15.56 -9.34
C ARG A 50 -26.46 15.21 -7.95
N ARG A 51 -26.00 13.99 -7.73
CA ARG A 51 -25.46 13.48 -6.47
C ARG A 51 -23.93 13.48 -6.46
N GLY A 52 -23.30 13.84 -7.59
CA GLY A 52 -21.86 13.81 -7.74
C GLY A 52 -21.28 12.48 -8.21
N LEU A 53 -22.14 11.49 -8.53
CA LEU A 53 -21.73 10.18 -9.02
C LEU A 53 -21.64 10.15 -10.56
N PRO A 54 -20.99 9.14 -11.16
CA PRO A 54 -21.00 8.99 -12.61
C PRO A 54 -22.43 8.88 -13.16
N ARG A 55 -22.76 9.71 -14.14
CA ARG A 55 -24.07 9.67 -14.78
C ARG A 55 -24.27 8.33 -15.48
N GLY A 56 -25.46 7.75 -15.29
CA GLY A 56 -25.82 6.48 -15.89
C GLY A 56 -25.15 5.26 -15.26
N LEU A 57 -24.55 5.37 -14.07
CA LEU A 57 -23.82 4.27 -13.39
C LEU A 57 -24.67 2.99 -13.21
N SER A 58 -25.99 3.12 -13.09
CA SER A 58 -26.92 1.99 -12.97
C SER A 58 -27.33 1.35 -14.30
N LEU A 59 -26.98 1.95 -15.43
CA LEU A 59 -27.23 1.38 -16.77
C LEU A 59 -26.28 0.23 -17.05
N PRO A 60 -26.60 -0.66 -18.00
CA PRO A 60 -25.68 -1.71 -18.45
C PRO A 60 -24.31 -1.16 -18.86
N PRO A 61 -23.22 -1.94 -18.72
CA PRO A 61 -21.87 -1.47 -19.08
C PRO A 61 -21.67 -1.16 -20.57
N ASP A 62 -22.49 -1.73 -21.43
CA ASP A 62 -22.51 -1.49 -22.89
C ASP A 62 -23.43 -0.32 -23.31
N ASP A 63 -24.16 0.28 -22.37
CA ASP A 63 -24.98 1.44 -22.64
C ASP A 63 -24.10 2.69 -22.81
N PRO A 64 -24.22 3.45 -23.92
CA PRO A 64 -23.41 4.65 -24.17
C PRO A 64 -23.69 5.80 -23.19
N ASP A 65 -24.80 5.76 -22.47
CA ASP A 65 -25.13 6.72 -21.41
C ASP A 65 -24.54 6.36 -20.03
N ASN A 66 -23.95 5.16 -19.90
CA ASN A 66 -23.12 4.80 -18.75
C ASN A 66 -21.74 5.45 -18.92
N THR A 67 -21.60 6.67 -18.46
CA THR A 67 -20.40 7.48 -18.70
C THR A 67 -19.13 6.88 -18.06
N TRP A 68 -19.28 6.13 -16.95
CA TRP A 68 -18.16 5.44 -16.32
C TRP A 68 -17.68 4.26 -17.16
N ALA A 69 -18.59 3.43 -17.65
CA ALA A 69 -18.25 2.32 -18.51
C ALA A 69 -17.51 2.78 -19.79
N VAL A 70 -17.99 3.88 -20.40
CA VAL A 70 -17.35 4.47 -21.59
C VAL A 70 -15.92 4.91 -21.27
N PHE A 71 -15.68 5.61 -20.15
CA PHE A 71 -14.34 6.03 -19.75
C PHE A 71 -13.42 4.85 -19.49
N VAL A 72 -13.89 3.84 -18.74
CA VAL A 72 -13.10 2.63 -18.43
C VAL A 72 -12.73 1.90 -19.72
N SER A 73 -13.69 1.67 -20.63
CA SER A 73 -13.45 1.02 -21.90
C SER A 73 -12.42 1.78 -22.76
N ASP A 74 -12.53 3.09 -22.81
CA ASP A 74 -11.58 3.95 -23.53
C ASP A 74 -10.17 3.85 -22.94
N ALA A 75 -10.02 3.96 -21.61
CA ALA A 75 -8.75 3.88 -20.95
C ALA A 75 -8.09 2.51 -21.15
N VAL A 76 -8.80 1.44 -20.82
CA VAL A 76 -8.28 0.06 -20.90
C VAL A 76 -7.96 -0.32 -22.35
N GLY A 77 -8.83 0.00 -23.30
CA GLY A 77 -8.60 -0.32 -24.71
C GLY A 77 -7.42 0.43 -25.32
N ARG A 78 -7.23 1.72 -24.98
CA ARG A 78 -6.09 2.52 -25.49
C ARG A 78 -4.73 2.03 -25.04
N TYR A 79 -4.66 1.46 -23.85
CA TYR A 79 -3.40 1.02 -23.24
C TYR A 79 -3.23 -0.51 -23.22
N ALA A 80 -4.14 -1.27 -23.85
CA ALA A 80 -4.04 -2.73 -23.94
C ALA A 80 -2.66 -3.19 -24.43
N GLY A 81 -2.04 -4.16 -23.73
CA GLY A 81 -0.70 -4.65 -23.97
C GLY A 81 0.44 -3.73 -23.49
N ARG A 82 0.12 -2.56 -22.94
CA ARG A 82 1.08 -1.64 -22.29
C ARG A 82 0.79 -1.41 -20.81
N ILE A 83 -0.48 -1.28 -20.47
CA ILE A 83 -1.00 -1.24 -19.10
C ILE A 83 -2.16 -2.22 -19.05
N ASP A 84 -1.94 -3.37 -18.42
CA ASP A 84 -2.94 -4.43 -18.31
C ASP A 84 -3.43 -4.65 -16.87
N ARG A 85 -3.02 -3.79 -15.92
CA ARG A 85 -3.48 -3.80 -14.54
C ARG A 85 -4.10 -2.47 -14.17
N TRP A 86 -5.33 -2.52 -13.65
CA TRP A 86 -6.15 -1.33 -13.42
C TRP A 86 -6.77 -1.34 -12.03
N ILE A 87 -6.38 -0.39 -11.18
CA ILE A 87 -7.00 -0.14 -9.88
C ILE A 87 -8.21 0.76 -10.08
N ILE A 88 -9.35 0.33 -9.56
CA ILE A 88 -10.61 1.05 -9.69
C ILE A 88 -10.86 1.88 -8.44
N TRP A 89 -10.64 3.19 -8.54
CA TRP A 89 -10.84 4.15 -7.46
C TRP A 89 -9.77 4.11 -6.36
N ASN A 90 -9.89 5.03 -5.37
CA ASN A 90 -8.94 5.21 -4.28
C ASN A 90 -9.68 5.51 -2.98
N GLU A 91 -9.46 4.74 -1.94
CA GLU A 91 -9.90 4.97 -0.56
C GLU A 91 -11.40 5.35 -0.41
N PRO A 92 -12.33 4.53 -0.96
CA PRO A 92 -13.76 4.82 -0.88
C PRO A 92 -14.34 4.65 0.53
N ASP A 93 -13.57 4.08 1.45
CA ASP A 93 -13.91 3.85 2.85
C ASP A 93 -13.68 5.09 3.75
N ILE A 94 -13.16 6.20 3.20
CA ILE A 94 -13.03 7.48 3.90
C ILE A 94 -14.34 8.25 3.74
N ALA A 95 -15.25 8.10 4.71
CA ALA A 95 -16.56 8.75 4.66
C ALA A 95 -16.55 10.23 5.09
N ASP A 96 -15.54 10.67 5.84
CA ASP A 96 -15.38 12.06 6.27
C ASP A 96 -14.98 12.95 5.08
N ARG A 97 -15.89 13.83 4.66
CA ARG A 97 -15.67 14.74 3.51
C ARG A 97 -14.59 15.79 3.74
N ASP A 98 -14.28 16.08 4.97
CA ASP A 98 -13.23 17.03 5.34
C ASP A 98 -11.84 16.36 5.44
N ALA A 99 -11.79 15.02 5.38
CA ALA A 99 -10.55 14.28 5.38
C ALA A 99 -9.78 14.44 4.05
N PRO A 100 -8.46 14.66 4.08
CA PRO A 100 -7.66 14.87 2.87
C PRO A 100 -7.71 13.72 1.85
N GLY A 101 -8.02 12.50 2.33
CA GLY A 101 -8.12 11.31 1.49
C GLY A 101 -9.53 11.02 0.97
N HIS A 102 -10.55 11.83 1.31
CA HIS A 102 -11.93 11.61 0.85
C HIS A 102 -12.03 11.73 -0.67
N THR A 103 -12.59 10.70 -1.32
CA THR A 103 -12.68 10.64 -2.79
C THR A 103 -14.03 10.12 -3.30
N TRP A 104 -14.87 9.55 -2.42
CA TRP A 104 -16.13 8.90 -2.81
C TRP A 104 -17.32 9.43 -2.04
N ASP A 105 -18.30 10.01 -2.76
CA ASP A 105 -19.53 10.59 -2.21
C ASP A 105 -20.71 9.63 -2.14
N GLY A 106 -20.60 8.45 -2.75
CA GLY A 106 -21.67 7.44 -2.82
C GLY A 106 -21.73 6.52 -1.61
N THR A 107 -22.74 5.64 -1.61
CA THR A 107 -22.83 4.55 -0.64
C THR A 107 -21.87 3.40 -0.99
N LEU A 108 -21.79 2.41 -0.12
CA LEU A 108 -21.02 1.18 -0.36
C LEU A 108 -21.59 0.39 -1.55
N GLU A 109 -22.93 0.30 -1.67
CA GLU A 109 -23.59 -0.37 -2.79
C GLU A 109 -23.35 0.36 -4.12
N GLU A 110 -23.25 1.68 -4.09
CA GLU A 110 -22.91 2.48 -5.27
C GLU A 110 -21.45 2.34 -5.64
N PHE A 111 -20.55 2.17 -4.66
CA PHE A 111 -19.17 1.81 -4.92
C PHE A 111 -19.06 0.39 -5.50
N PHE A 112 -19.83 -0.58 -5.00
CA PHE A 112 -19.92 -1.89 -5.62
C PHE A 112 -20.37 -1.79 -7.09
N GLN A 113 -21.39 -0.99 -7.37
CA GLN A 113 -21.85 -0.79 -8.76
C GLN A 113 -20.76 -0.14 -9.63
N LEU A 114 -19.98 0.81 -9.10
CA LEU A 114 -18.84 1.40 -9.79
C LEU A 114 -17.80 0.34 -10.16
N GLN A 115 -17.43 -0.51 -9.19
CA GLN A 115 -16.45 -1.60 -9.37
C GLN A 115 -16.97 -2.63 -10.38
N ARG A 116 -18.24 -3.05 -10.26
CA ARG A 116 -18.88 -4.02 -11.15
C ARG A 116 -18.89 -3.53 -12.61
N VAL A 117 -19.31 -2.30 -12.83
CA VAL A 117 -19.32 -1.68 -14.16
C VAL A 117 -17.89 -1.59 -14.73
N ALA A 118 -16.93 -1.16 -13.92
CA ALA A 118 -15.54 -1.05 -14.34
C ALA A 118 -14.96 -2.42 -14.73
N TYR A 119 -15.22 -3.46 -13.93
CA TYR A 119 -14.75 -4.82 -14.24
C TYR A 119 -15.27 -5.31 -15.58
N LEU A 120 -16.60 -5.23 -15.80
CA LEU A 120 -17.24 -5.69 -17.02
C LEU A 120 -16.76 -4.91 -18.25
N ALA A 121 -16.68 -3.58 -18.14
CA ALA A 121 -16.20 -2.70 -19.20
C ALA A 121 -14.72 -2.94 -19.54
N ALA A 122 -13.87 -3.13 -18.50
CA ALA A 122 -12.45 -3.43 -18.69
C ALA A 122 -12.22 -4.78 -19.39
N LYS A 123 -12.91 -5.83 -18.92
CA LYS A 123 -12.81 -7.17 -19.52
C LYS A 123 -13.35 -7.22 -20.94
N ALA A 124 -14.36 -6.41 -21.27
CA ALA A 124 -14.87 -6.28 -22.65
C ALA A 124 -13.87 -5.53 -23.56
N ALA A 125 -13.17 -4.52 -23.05
CA ALA A 125 -12.20 -3.73 -23.80
C ALA A 125 -10.85 -4.45 -23.97
N ASN A 126 -10.41 -5.18 -22.94
CA ASN A 126 -9.21 -6.01 -22.93
C ASN A 126 -9.44 -7.23 -22.04
N PRO A 127 -9.69 -8.42 -22.59
CA PRO A 127 -9.90 -9.64 -21.80
C PRO A 127 -8.72 -10.02 -20.88
N ASP A 128 -7.50 -9.60 -21.23
CA ASP A 128 -6.29 -9.86 -20.45
C ASP A 128 -6.09 -8.86 -19.30
N ALA A 129 -6.93 -7.81 -19.21
CA ALA A 129 -6.83 -6.81 -18.14
C ALA A 129 -7.08 -7.45 -16.76
N ALA A 130 -6.16 -7.25 -15.84
CA ALA A 130 -6.36 -7.55 -14.42
C ALA A 130 -6.97 -6.33 -13.71
N VAL A 131 -8.18 -6.50 -13.20
CA VAL A 131 -8.94 -5.42 -12.54
C VAL A 131 -8.77 -5.54 -11.03
N HIS A 132 -8.16 -4.53 -10.43
CA HIS A 132 -7.93 -4.47 -9.00
C HIS A 132 -9.09 -3.74 -8.33
N LEU A 133 -9.47 -4.23 -7.18
CA LEU A 133 -10.41 -3.53 -6.30
C LEU A 133 -9.78 -2.22 -5.82
N GLY A 134 -10.60 -1.17 -5.64
CA GLY A 134 -10.17 0.09 -5.05
C GLY A 134 -9.53 -0.12 -3.68
N ALA A 135 -8.42 0.55 -3.43
CA ALA A 135 -7.67 0.34 -2.20
C ALA A 135 -8.41 0.90 -0.99
N PHE A 136 -8.52 0.08 0.06
CA PHE A 136 -9.12 0.46 1.33
C PHE A 136 -8.05 0.82 2.36
N THR A 137 -8.37 1.78 3.23
CA THR A 137 -7.47 2.25 4.28
C THR A 137 -7.60 1.46 5.57
N TYR A 138 -8.73 0.78 5.79
CA TYR A 138 -9.08 0.08 7.02
C TYR A 138 -9.31 0.99 8.24
N TYR A 139 -8.51 2.03 8.44
CA TYR A 139 -8.52 2.85 9.66
C TYR A 139 -9.79 3.70 9.81
N TRP A 140 -10.35 4.18 8.71
CA TRP A 140 -11.55 5.00 8.72
C TRP A 140 -12.80 4.14 8.94
N ASP A 141 -12.81 2.93 8.41
CA ASP A 141 -13.89 1.98 8.56
C ASP A 141 -13.37 0.52 8.48
N PRO A 142 -12.95 -0.07 9.61
CA PRO A 142 -12.39 -1.42 9.64
C PRO A 142 -13.31 -2.52 9.10
N GLY A 143 -14.63 -2.28 9.09
CA GLY A 143 -15.63 -3.21 8.57
C GLY A 143 -15.96 -3.03 7.10
N TYR A 144 -15.46 -1.98 6.44
CA TYR A 144 -15.88 -1.63 5.08
C TYR A 144 -15.64 -2.76 4.09
N PHE A 145 -14.44 -3.33 4.08
CA PHE A 145 -14.07 -4.41 3.15
C PHE A 145 -14.97 -5.65 3.31
N SER A 146 -15.22 -6.09 4.55
CA SER A 146 -16.11 -7.24 4.79
C SER A 146 -17.54 -6.96 4.31
N ARG A 147 -18.10 -5.79 4.62
CA ARG A 147 -19.44 -5.41 4.15
C ARG A 147 -19.50 -5.24 2.62
N PHE A 148 -18.41 -4.76 2.01
CA PHE A 148 -18.32 -4.73 0.54
C PHE A 148 -18.41 -6.14 -0.04
N LEU A 149 -17.70 -7.12 0.53
CA LEU A 149 -17.77 -8.51 0.10
C LEU A 149 -19.16 -9.13 0.33
N ASP A 150 -19.88 -8.75 1.40
CA ASP A 150 -21.28 -9.14 1.60
C ASP A 150 -22.18 -8.67 0.43
N VAL A 151 -21.99 -7.43 -0.03
CA VAL A 151 -22.73 -6.87 -1.17
C VAL A 151 -22.36 -7.58 -2.47
N VAL A 152 -21.07 -7.82 -2.70
CA VAL A 152 -20.58 -8.60 -3.86
C VAL A 152 -21.19 -10.00 -3.89
N ALA A 153 -21.20 -10.69 -2.75
CA ALA A 153 -21.71 -12.06 -2.64
C ALA A 153 -23.24 -12.14 -2.84
N ALA A 154 -23.96 -11.04 -2.63
CA ALA A 154 -25.41 -10.95 -2.87
C ALA A 154 -25.77 -10.83 -4.36
N ASP A 155 -24.82 -10.47 -5.23
CA ASP A 155 -25.05 -10.39 -6.68
C ASP A 155 -25.00 -11.81 -7.30
N PRO A 156 -26.09 -12.29 -7.94
CA PRO A 156 -26.16 -13.63 -8.51
C PRO A 156 -25.19 -13.86 -9.66
N GLU A 157 -24.67 -12.81 -10.30
CA GLU A 157 -23.70 -12.89 -11.38
C GLU A 157 -22.24 -12.82 -10.89
N ALA A 158 -22.00 -12.55 -9.60
CA ALA A 158 -20.65 -12.30 -9.07
C ALA A 158 -19.70 -13.47 -9.33
N ALA A 159 -20.10 -14.69 -9.02
CA ALA A 159 -19.25 -15.89 -9.21
C ALA A 159 -18.87 -16.12 -10.67
N ALA A 160 -19.75 -15.83 -11.63
CA ALA A 160 -19.46 -15.94 -13.05
C ALA A 160 -18.49 -14.86 -13.57
N ASN A 161 -18.34 -13.76 -12.82
CA ASN A 161 -17.50 -12.62 -13.15
C ASN A 161 -16.34 -12.42 -12.15
N ASN A 162 -15.82 -13.49 -11.58
CA ASN A 162 -14.71 -13.46 -10.64
C ASN A 162 -14.91 -12.44 -9.50
N TYR A 163 -16.16 -12.30 -9.01
CA TYR A 163 -16.55 -11.35 -7.96
C TYR A 163 -16.17 -9.88 -8.27
N TYR A 164 -15.99 -9.55 -9.55
CA TYR A 164 -15.66 -8.24 -10.12
C TYR A 164 -14.32 -7.65 -9.69
N PHE A 165 -13.36 -8.49 -9.28
CA PHE A 165 -11.96 -8.09 -9.08
C PHE A 165 -11.01 -9.30 -9.17
N ASP A 166 -9.83 -9.05 -9.71
CA ASP A 166 -8.77 -10.06 -9.82
C ASP A 166 -7.75 -9.94 -8.66
N VAL A 167 -7.66 -8.77 -8.02
CA VAL A 167 -6.73 -8.48 -6.93
C VAL A 167 -7.41 -7.55 -5.92
N ALA A 168 -7.34 -7.86 -4.63
CA ALA A 168 -7.70 -6.94 -3.56
C ALA A 168 -6.52 -6.00 -3.26
N THR A 169 -6.78 -4.74 -2.91
CA THR A 169 -5.73 -3.77 -2.61
C THR A 169 -5.95 -3.04 -1.30
N ALA A 170 -4.84 -2.66 -0.62
CA ALA A 170 -4.84 -1.96 0.65
C ALA A 170 -3.85 -0.79 0.67
N HIS A 171 -4.17 0.24 1.48
CA HIS A 171 -3.28 1.33 1.86
C HIS A 171 -3.05 1.29 3.37
N LEU A 172 -1.82 1.04 3.81
CA LEU A 172 -1.50 0.88 5.24
C LEU A 172 -0.21 1.64 5.57
N TYR A 173 -0.24 2.48 6.59
CA TYR A 173 0.82 3.40 6.90
C TYR A 173 1.34 3.27 8.33
N PHE A 174 2.52 3.87 8.60
CA PHE A 174 3.16 4.14 9.88
C PHE A 174 3.69 2.95 10.67
N GLN A 175 3.06 1.78 10.63
CA GLN A 175 3.36 0.72 11.59
C GLN A 175 3.52 -0.65 10.92
N PRO A 176 4.71 -1.28 10.97
CA PRO A 176 4.91 -2.61 10.39
C PRO A 176 3.99 -3.68 10.99
N ASN A 177 3.68 -3.58 12.30
CA ASN A 177 2.76 -4.51 12.95
C ASN A 177 1.34 -4.39 12.38
N THR A 178 0.88 -3.17 12.14
CA THR A 178 -0.47 -2.95 11.59
C THR A 178 -0.54 -3.42 10.14
N VAL A 179 0.51 -3.23 9.35
CA VAL A 179 0.60 -3.81 8.00
C VAL A 179 0.33 -5.31 8.04
N TYR A 180 1.01 -6.05 8.93
CA TYR A 180 0.79 -7.47 9.11
C TYR A 180 -0.65 -7.80 9.51
N ASN A 181 -1.15 -7.19 10.58
CA ASN A 181 -2.44 -7.54 11.17
C ASN A 181 -3.64 -7.20 10.26
N VAL A 182 -3.58 -6.05 9.56
CA VAL A 182 -4.67 -5.64 8.67
C VAL A 182 -4.72 -6.49 7.41
N LEU A 183 -3.56 -6.83 6.82
CA LEU A 183 -3.54 -7.75 5.67
C LEU A 183 -4.10 -9.13 6.05
N HIS A 184 -3.82 -9.62 7.26
CA HIS A 184 -4.47 -10.83 7.77
C HIS A 184 -6.00 -10.67 7.93
N ALA A 185 -6.46 -9.49 8.36
CA ALA A 185 -7.90 -9.23 8.44
C ALA A 185 -8.54 -9.24 7.03
N PHE A 186 -7.84 -8.74 6.02
CA PHE A 186 -8.29 -8.80 4.62
C PHE A 186 -8.34 -10.24 4.10
N HIS A 187 -7.31 -11.05 4.36
CA HIS A 187 -7.34 -12.47 4.00
C HIS A 187 -8.51 -13.21 4.66
N ARG A 188 -8.74 -13.00 5.96
CA ARG A 188 -9.90 -13.59 6.64
C ARG A 188 -11.24 -13.14 6.06
N ALA A 189 -11.35 -11.87 5.66
CA ALA A 189 -12.56 -11.37 5.01
C ALA A 189 -12.81 -12.09 3.68
N LEU A 190 -11.77 -12.28 2.85
CA LEU A 190 -11.86 -13.07 1.62
C LEU A 190 -12.23 -14.54 1.92
N GLU A 191 -11.51 -15.20 2.81
CA GLU A 191 -11.77 -16.60 3.19
C GLU A 191 -13.20 -16.83 3.72
N ASN A 192 -13.73 -15.90 4.52
CA ASN A 192 -15.11 -15.96 5.04
C ASN A 192 -16.16 -15.91 3.91
N HIS A 193 -15.82 -15.35 2.76
CA HIS A 193 -16.66 -15.30 1.56
C HIS A 193 -16.29 -16.39 0.52
N GLY A 194 -15.39 -17.31 0.86
CA GLY A 194 -14.92 -18.37 -0.05
C GLY A 194 -14.05 -17.84 -1.20
N LEU A 195 -13.36 -16.74 -0.99
CA LEU A 195 -12.53 -16.03 -1.96
C LEU A 195 -11.04 -16.24 -1.64
N ASP A 196 -10.20 -16.26 -2.68
CA ASP A 196 -8.76 -16.47 -2.60
C ASP A 196 -7.94 -15.49 -3.46
N GLN A 197 -8.55 -14.40 -3.91
CA GLN A 197 -7.86 -13.38 -4.69
C GLN A 197 -6.61 -12.86 -3.96
N PRO A 198 -5.50 -12.65 -4.68
CA PRO A 198 -4.29 -12.11 -4.10
C PRO A 198 -4.51 -10.69 -3.55
N ILE A 199 -3.74 -10.34 -2.52
CA ILE A 199 -3.78 -9.00 -1.92
C ILE A 199 -2.48 -8.26 -2.26
N TRP A 200 -2.60 -7.02 -2.74
CA TRP A 200 -1.49 -6.10 -2.91
C TRP A 200 -1.56 -4.96 -1.91
N LEU A 201 -0.45 -4.69 -1.24
CA LEU A 201 -0.25 -3.46 -0.49
C LEU A 201 0.27 -2.40 -1.47
N VAL A 202 -0.64 -1.57 -1.99
CA VAL A 202 -0.31 -0.64 -3.09
C VAL A 202 0.16 0.73 -2.62
N GLU A 203 -0.02 1.04 -1.31
CA GLU A 203 0.58 2.19 -0.65
C GLU A 203 0.97 1.84 0.79
N THR A 204 2.21 2.16 1.15
CA THR A 204 2.71 2.13 2.53
C THR A 204 3.88 3.08 2.69
N ASN A 205 3.99 3.72 3.84
CA ASN A 205 5.12 4.54 4.26
C ASN A 205 4.92 5.01 5.72
N ALA A 206 5.93 5.66 6.28
CA ALA A 206 5.88 6.42 7.52
C ALA A 206 6.61 7.75 7.29
N PRO A 207 5.90 8.86 6.96
CA PRO A 207 6.52 10.13 6.62
C PRO A 207 7.26 10.73 7.82
N PRO A 208 8.48 11.27 7.62
CA PRO A 208 9.26 11.86 8.71
C PRO A 208 8.78 13.26 9.06
N MET A 209 8.80 13.58 10.36
CA MET A 209 8.50 14.92 10.87
C MET A 209 9.73 15.83 10.99
N ASP A 210 10.93 15.25 11.01
CA ASP A 210 12.19 15.93 11.31
C ASP A 210 13.08 16.19 10.08
N ASP A 211 12.49 16.15 8.86
CA ASP A 211 13.22 16.51 7.66
C ASP A 211 13.53 18.02 7.66
N PRO A 212 14.82 18.43 7.69
CA PRO A 212 15.18 19.86 7.78
C PRO A 212 14.75 20.68 6.56
N TYR A 213 14.46 20.04 5.43
CA TYR A 213 13.96 20.68 4.21
C TYR A 213 12.43 20.72 4.13
N TRP A 214 11.76 19.99 5.02
CA TRP A 214 10.29 19.91 5.07
C TRP A 214 9.82 19.69 6.51
N LEU A 215 9.93 20.71 7.32
CA LEU A 215 9.44 20.67 8.71
C LEU A 215 7.92 20.56 8.72
N VAL A 216 7.42 19.70 9.59
CA VAL A 216 6.00 19.44 9.82
C VAL A 216 5.62 19.94 11.20
N ASP A 217 4.71 20.90 11.27
CA ASP A 217 4.27 21.48 12.54
C ASP A 217 3.25 20.60 13.27
N ASN A 218 2.37 19.96 12.48
CA ASN A 218 1.31 19.07 12.98
C ASN A 218 1.47 17.72 12.31
N TRP A 219 2.26 16.81 12.91
CA TRP A 219 2.42 15.44 12.42
C TRP A 219 1.36 14.51 12.98
N THR A 220 0.96 13.53 12.21
CA THR A 220 0.02 12.48 12.65
C THR A 220 0.69 11.57 13.70
N LEU A 221 1.90 11.13 13.44
CA LEU A 221 2.71 10.30 14.33
C LEU A 221 4.18 10.77 14.30
N ALA A 222 4.87 10.64 15.45
CA ALA A 222 6.26 11.03 15.58
C ALA A 222 7.18 10.01 14.88
N VAL A 223 7.66 10.36 13.69
CA VAL A 223 8.58 9.55 12.90
C VAL A 223 9.79 10.39 12.51
N SER A 224 10.99 9.89 12.72
CA SER A 224 12.22 10.52 12.25
C SER A 224 12.62 10.01 10.86
N LEU A 225 13.54 10.72 10.19
CA LEU A 225 14.14 10.25 8.92
C LEU A 225 14.73 8.84 9.01
N ASN A 226 15.35 8.51 10.16
CA ASN A 226 15.93 7.19 10.37
C ASN A 226 14.85 6.12 10.62
N GLU A 227 13.76 6.48 11.30
CA GLU A 227 12.63 5.57 11.48
C GLU A 227 11.88 5.35 10.16
N GLN A 228 11.71 6.38 9.30
CA GLN A 228 11.23 6.16 7.94
C GLN A 228 12.10 5.15 7.19
N ALA A 229 13.44 5.29 7.29
CA ALA A 229 14.37 4.38 6.65
C ALA A 229 14.26 2.93 7.18
N ALA A 230 14.04 2.75 8.48
CA ALA A 230 13.84 1.45 9.10
C ALA A 230 12.45 0.86 8.81
N PHE A 231 11.42 1.70 8.73
CA PHE A 231 10.05 1.28 8.41
C PHE A 231 9.96 0.53 7.08
N ILE A 232 10.64 1.02 6.04
CA ILE A 232 10.51 0.48 4.68
C ILE A 232 10.78 -1.04 4.63
N PRO A 233 11.95 -1.56 5.02
CA PRO A 233 12.20 -3.00 4.99
C PRO A 233 11.33 -3.79 5.97
N GLN A 234 10.98 -3.21 7.13
CA GLN A 234 10.12 -3.86 8.12
C GLN A 234 8.69 -4.03 7.60
N ALA A 235 8.13 -2.99 6.96
CA ALA A 235 6.80 -3.05 6.39
C ALA A 235 6.73 -4.02 5.20
N ILE A 236 7.75 -4.06 4.34
CA ILE A 236 7.82 -5.01 3.22
C ILE A 236 7.86 -6.45 3.74
N ALA A 237 8.72 -6.74 4.73
CA ALA A 237 8.80 -8.07 5.32
C ALA A 237 7.50 -8.47 6.01
N ALA A 238 6.89 -7.56 6.79
CA ALA A 238 5.61 -7.78 7.46
C ALA A 238 4.48 -8.05 6.47
N ALA A 239 4.44 -7.33 5.35
CA ALA A 239 3.43 -7.52 4.31
C ALA A 239 3.57 -8.88 3.61
N PHE A 240 4.79 -9.30 3.26
CA PHE A 240 5.01 -10.65 2.70
C PHE A 240 4.66 -11.75 3.69
N ALA A 241 5.02 -11.59 4.97
CA ALA A 241 4.65 -12.56 6.01
C ALA A 241 3.12 -12.63 6.24
N ALA A 242 2.40 -11.57 5.91
CA ALA A 242 0.93 -11.56 5.92
C ALA A 242 0.31 -12.04 4.60
N GLY A 243 1.10 -12.50 3.64
CA GLY A 243 0.63 -13.06 2.38
C GLY A 243 0.41 -12.02 1.25
N ALA A 244 0.87 -10.79 1.40
CA ALA A 244 0.81 -9.85 0.28
C ALA A 244 1.65 -10.35 -0.90
N GLU A 245 1.09 -10.34 -2.11
CA GLU A 245 1.81 -10.72 -3.33
C GLU A 245 2.75 -9.59 -3.79
N ARG A 246 2.37 -8.34 -3.56
CA ARG A 246 3.15 -7.16 -3.95
C ARG A 246 3.05 -6.05 -2.91
N VAL A 247 4.16 -5.32 -2.77
CA VAL A 247 4.25 -4.16 -1.87
C VAL A 247 4.79 -2.97 -2.65
N SER A 248 4.10 -1.83 -2.57
CA SER A 248 4.51 -0.57 -3.19
C SER A 248 4.66 0.51 -2.12
N ILE A 249 5.67 1.35 -2.27
CA ILE A 249 5.93 2.47 -1.36
C ILE A 249 5.32 3.75 -1.93
N TYR A 250 4.53 4.45 -1.13
CA TYR A 250 4.01 5.77 -1.45
C TYR A 250 4.86 6.83 -0.74
N LYS A 251 5.68 7.61 -1.42
CA LYS A 251 5.89 7.64 -2.87
C LYS A 251 7.37 7.85 -3.20
N LEU A 252 7.75 7.70 -4.47
CA LEU A 252 9.15 7.85 -4.86
C LEU A 252 9.67 9.27 -4.62
N LYS A 253 8.89 10.30 -5.00
CA LYS A 253 9.34 11.69 -4.95
C LYS A 253 8.21 12.64 -4.59
N ASP A 254 8.48 13.59 -3.68
CA ASP A 254 7.59 14.71 -3.43
C ASP A 254 7.61 15.72 -4.57
N THR A 255 6.51 16.43 -4.75
CA THR A 255 6.39 17.58 -5.65
C THR A 255 6.29 18.88 -4.84
N ALA A 256 6.54 20.01 -5.47
CA ALA A 256 6.43 21.32 -4.82
C ALA A 256 4.98 21.61 -4.35
N GLY A 257 3.98 21.02 -5.01
CA GLY A 257 2.55 21.20 -4.69
C GLY A 257 2.04 20.31 -3.55
N ASP A 258 2.75 19.25 -3.20
CA ASP A 258 2.27 18.27 -2.21
C ASP A 258 2.03 18.89 -0.83
N ARG A 259 2.83 19.90 -0.45
CA ARG A 259 2.72 20.51 0.89
C ARG A 259 1.36 21.16 1.14
N ALA A 260 0.67 21.61 0.09
CA ALA A 260 -0.67 22.18 0.22
C ALA A 260 -1.75 21.13 0.40
N ALA A 261 -1.57 19.95 -0.22
CA ALA A 261 -2.51 18.85 -0.18
C ALA A 261 -2.24 17.89 1.00
N ASN A 262 -0.97 17.78 1.40
CA ASN A 262 -0.53 16.85 2.43
C ASN A 262 0.65 17.47 3.19
N PRO A 263 0.48 17.85 4.47
CA PRO A 263 1.54 18.52 5.23
C PRO A 263 2.76 17.65 5.46
N GLU A 264 2.62 16.31 5.43
CA GLU A 264 3.68 15.34 5.70
C GLU A 264 4.38 14.91 4.41
N PRO A 265 5.73 14.81 4.39
CA PRO A 265 6.49 14.45 3.20
C PRO A 265 6.59 12.93 3.04
N PHE A 266 5.86 12.34 2.10
CA PHE A 266 5.88 10.90 1.85
C PHE A 266 7.00 10.45 0.90
N GLY A 267 7.62 11.36 0.12
CA GLY A 267 8.63 10.99 -0.86
C GLY A 267 9.86 10.32 -0.26
N LEU A 268 10.38 9.29 -0.92
CA LEU A 268 11.72 8.78 -0.65
C LEU A 268 12.79 9.78 -1.14
N MET A 269 12.40 10.62 -2.09
CA MET A 269 13.16 11.76 -2.58
C MET A 269 12.39 13.05 -2.35
N ARG A 270 13.11 14.13 -2.11
CA ARG A 270 12.55 15.47 -2.01
C ARG A 270 12.26 16.04 -3.40
N TRP A 271 11.48 17.11 -3.44
CA TRP A 271 11.13 17.82 -4.69
C TRP A 271 12.34 18.32 -5.49
N ASP A 272 13.47 18.58 -4.84
CA ASP A 272 14.74 19.02 -5.44
C ASP A 272 15.63 17.87 -5.96
N ASN A 273 15.12 16.65 -5.98
CA ASN A 273 15.81 15.38 -6.29
C ASN A 273 16.82 14.91 -5.24
N SER A 274 16.98 15.58 -4.11
CA SER A 274 17.79 15.05 -3.01
C SER A 274 17.10 13.82 -2.37
N ARG A 275 17.89 12.86 -1.89
CA ARG A 275 17.38 11.61 -1.34
C ARG A 275 17.17 11.74 0.17
N ARG A 276 16.12 11.13 0.68
CA ARG A 276 16.01 10.78 2.10
C ARG A 276 16.71 9.45 2.37
N PRO A 277 17.15 9.17 3.60
CA PRO A 277 17.74 7.89 3.96
C PRO A 277 16.90 6.68 3.53
N ALA A 278 15.58 6.80 3.59
CA ALA A 278 14.64 5.77 3.17
C ALA A 278 14.76 5.35 1.70
N PHE A 279 15.27 6.23 0.81
CA PHE A 279 15.56 5.85 -0.58
C PHE A 279 16.62 4.76 -0.67
N ASP A 280 17.69 4.89 0.12
CA ASP A 280 18.79 3.92 0.08
C ASP A 280 18.39 2.59 0.72
N THR A 281 17.63 2.61 1.83
CA THR A 281 17.12 1.38 2.44
C THR A 281 16.09 0.68 1.56
N TYR A 282 15.24 1.42 0.84
CA TYR A 282 14.33 0.85 -0.15
C TYR A 282 15.10 0.17 -1.28
N ARG A 283 16.15 0.81 -1.81
CA ARG A 283 17.01 0.22 -2.85
C ARG A 283 17.67 -1.08 -2.40
N VAL A 284 18.07 -1.19 -1.14
CA VAL A 284 18.59 -2.43 -0.56
C VAL A 284 17.48 -3.46 -0.42
N ALA A 285 16.33 -3.07 0.13
CA ALA A 285 15.19 -3.96 0.35
C ALA A 285 14.70 -4.61 -0.96
N ILE A 286 14.50 -3.85 -2.05
CA ILE A 286 14.06 -4.42 -3.33
C ILE A 286 15.05 -5.44 -3.92
N ARG A 287 16.35 -5.30 -3.65
CA ARG A 287 17.37 -6.26 -4.09
C ARG A 287 17.39 -7.53 -3.26
N LEU A 288 17.17 -7.40 -1.96
CA LEU A 288 17.27 -8.52 -1.03
C LEU A 288 15.95 -9.26 -0.83
N LEU A 289 14.82 -8.56 -0.92
CA LEU A 289 13.48 -9.12 -0.66
C LEU A 289 12.69 -9.41 -1.94
N GLY A 290 13.26 -9.24 -3.13
CA GLY A 290 12.61 -9.62 -4.38
C GLY A 290 12.55 -11.14 -4.57
N GLY A 291 11.50 -11.63 -5.23
CA GLY A 291 11.33 -13.05 -5.57
C GLY A 291 10.94 -13.95 -4.39
N VAL A 292 10.29 -13.41 -3.38
CA VAL A 292 9.75 -14.19 -2.24
C VAL A 292 8.69 -15.16 -2.74
N THR A 293 8.82 -16.43 -2.34
CA THR A 293 7.86 -17.50 -2.66
C THR A 293 7.03 -17.93 -1.44
N ALA A 294 7.56 -17.72 -0.24
CA ALA A 294 6.86 -17.92 1.02
C ALA A 294 7.48 -17.01 2.09
N ALA A 295 6.70 -16.64 3.09
CA ALA A 295 7.16 -15.81 4.19
C ALA A 295 6.45 -16.17 5.49
N GLU A 296 7.17 -16.03 6.61
CA GLU A 296 6.65 -16.34 7.94
C GLU A 296 7.17 -15.33 8.97
N ARG A 297 6.28 -14.82 9.80
CA ARG A 297 6.62 -14.03 10.99
C ARG A 297 6.95 -14.98 12.14
N GLU A 298 8.23 -15.33 12.29
CA GLU A 298 8.69 -16.32 13.28
C GLU A 298 8.68 -15.76 14.72
N ARG A 299 8.96 -14.43 14.87
CA ARG A 299 9.02 -13.78 16.17
C ARG A 299 8.56 -12.32 16.09
N TRP A 300 7.79 -11.86 17.08
CA TRP A 300 7.27 -10.49 17.13
C TRP A 300 7.10 -9.95 18.56
N ASP A 301 8.01 -10.31 19.45
CA ASP A 301 8.13 -9.82 20.83
C ASP A 301 9.05 -8.58 20.91
N SER A 302 10.14 -8.65 21.68
CA SER A 302 11.19 -7.63 21.68
C SER A 302 12.02 -7.60 20.40
N VAL A 303 11.89 -8.63 19.56
CA VAL A 303 12.54 -8.79 18.24
C VAL A 303 11.47 -8.98 17.18
N GLY A 304 11.57 -8.25 16.09
CA GLY A 304 10.90 -8.57 14.83
C GLY A 304 11.79 -9.53 14.04
N GLN A 305 11.27 -10.72 13.73
CA GLN A 305 11.96 -11.74 12.94
C GLN A 305 11.01 -12.31 11.91
N VAL A 306 11.32 -12.07 10.65
CA VAL A 306 10.54 -12.53 9.50
C VAL A 306 11.45 -13.31 8.57
N ARG A 307 11.10 -14.58 8.34
CA ARG A 307 11.78 -15.47 7.41
C ARG A 307 11.10 -15.41 6.04
N LEU A 308 11.91 -15.28 5.00
CA LEU A 308 11.49 -15.19 3.60
C LEU A 308 12.20 -16.28 2.81
N GLU A 309 11.43 -17.14 2.15
CA GLU A 309 11.95 -18.14 1.22
C GLU A 309 12.06 -17.54 -0.18
N GLN A 310 13.18 -17.76 -0.82
CA GLN A 310 13.48 -17.25 -2.16
C GLN A 310 14.20 -18.34 -2.97
N PRO A 311 14.19 -18.29 -4.31
CA PRO A 311 14.93 -19.24 -5.10
C PRO A 311 16.42 -19.27 -4.72
N GLY A 312 16.88 -20.42 -4.21
CA GLY A 312 18.29 -20.67 -3.85
C GLY A 312 18.74 -20.08 -2.50
N ARG A 313 17.89 -19.38 -1.75
CA ARG A 313 18.26 -18.78 -0.45
C ARG A 313 17.10 -18.58 0.48
N THR A 314 17.41 -18.43 1.75
CA THR A 314 16.49 -17.94 2.78
C THR A 314 17.02 -16.61 3.32
N THR A 315 16.18 -15.59 3.40
CA THR A 315 16.50 -14.28 4.00
C THR A 315 15.69 -14.10 5.26
N THR A 316 16.34 -13.94 6.42
CA THR A 316 15.67 -13.56 7.66
C THR A 316 15.86 -12.07 7.92
N VAL A 317 14.74 -11.33 7.99
CA VAL A 317 14.72 -9.90 8.33
C VAL A 317 14.61 -9.73 9.83
N LEU A 318 15.52 -8.97 10.45
CA LEU A 318 15.68 -8.86 11.89
C LEU A 318 15.80 -7.40 12.34
N PHE A 319 15.12 -7.05 13.43
CA PHE A 319 15.22 -5.72 14.06
C PHE A 319 14.76 -5.77 15.52
N ALA A 320 15.34 -4.90 16.37
CA ALA A 320 14.86 -4.71 17.74
C ALA A 320 13.54 -3.91 17.75
N ARG A 321 12.61 -4.27 18.62
CA ARG A 321 11.32 -3.57 18.83
C ARG A 321 11.27 -2.80 20.15
N LEU A 322 12.38 -2.72 20.86
CA LEU A 322 12.57 -1.97 22.12
C LEU A 322 13.74 -0.99 22.00
N PRO A 323 13.83 0.04 22.86
CA PRO A 323 14.95 1.00 22.86
C PRO A 323 16.31 0.37 23.21
N GLY A 324 16.33 -0.70 24.00
CA GLY A 324 17.54 -1.43 24.34
C GLY A 324 17.97 -2.42 23.25
N GLY A 325 19.27 -2.75 23.20
CA GLY A 325 19.78 -3.79 22.32
C GLY A 325 19.12 -5.13 22.60
N GLN A 326 18.89 -5.93 21.55
CA GLN A 326 18.23 -7.24 21.62
C GLN A 326 19.12 -8.31 21.01
N GLU A 327 19.04 -9.51 21.55
CA GLU A 327 19.65 -10.69 20.95
C GLU A 327 18.62 -11.44 20.11
N ALA A 328 19.02 -11.81 18.90
CA ALA A 328 18.26 -12.68 18.04
C ALA A 328 19.04 -13.96 17.74
N ILE A 329 18.29 -15.08 17.69
CA ILE A 329 18.82 -16.40 17.37
C ILE A 329 18.10 -16.90 16.13
N VAL A 330 18.86 -17.23 15.09
CA VAL A 330 18.34 -17.77 13.83
C VAL A 330 18.89 -19.16 13.60
N THR A 331 18.03 -20.11 13.28
CA THR A 331 18.46 -21.49 12.95
C THR A 331 19.35 -21.47 11.70
N ALA A 332 20.51 -22.12 11.82
CA ALA A 332 21.43 -22.23 10.70
C ALA A 332 21.03 -23.37 9.76
N THR A 333 20.92 -23.08 8.48
CA THR A 333 20.78 -24.04 7.39
C THR A 333 22.09 -24.24 6.62
N ALA A 334 23.07 -23.36 6.88
CA ALA A 334 24.43 -23.39 6.35
C ALA A 334 25.43 -23.00 7.46
N ASN A 335 26.70 -23.32 7.29
CA ASN A 335 27.75 -22.99 8.27
C ASN A 335 28.06 -21.48 8.33
N THR A 336 27.76 -20.75 7.24
CA THR A 336 27.99 -19.31 7.13
C THR A 336 26.75 -18.63 6.56
N ALA A 337 26.56 -17.35 6.88
CA ALA A 337 25.54 -16.50 6.31
C ALA A 337 26.12 -15.11 5.97
N GLU A 338 25.52 -14.44 4.98
CA GLU A 338 25.73 -13.01 4.82
C GLU A 338 24.87 -12.25 5.84
N TRP A 339 25.51 -11.39 6.62
CA TRP A 339 24.87 -10.44 7.51
C TRP A 339 24.90 -9.05 6.88
N VAL A 340 23.74 -8.48 6.54
CA VAL A 340 23.64 -7.25 5.77
C VAL A 340 22.80 -6.24 6.55
N ASP A 341 23.30 -5.01 6.77
CA ASP A 341 22.49 -3.95 7.35
C ASP A 341 21.56 -3.29 6.31
N MET A 342 20.58 -2.52 6.77
CA MET A 342 19.63 -1.86 5.89
C MET A 342 20.26 -0.85 4.92
N TRP A 343 21.51 -0.47 5.13
CA TRP A 343 22.29 0.41 4.25
C TRP A 343 23.08 -0.36 3.19
N GLY A 344 23.11 -1.71 3.30
CA GLY A 344 23.79 -2.61 2.36
C GLY A 344 25.25 -2.93 2.70
N ARG A 345 25.72 -2.62 3.91
CA ARG A 345 27.02 -3.08 4.39
C ARG A 345 26.91 -4.57 4.70
N ARG A 346 27.93 -5.32 4.31
CA ARG A 346 27.92 -6.79 4.37
C ARG A 346 29.10 -7.32 5.15
N GLU A 347 28.87 -8.38 5.90
CA GLU A 347 29.88 -9.21 6.52
C GLU A 347 29.43 -10.68 6.46
N THR A 348 30.40 -11.59 6.52
CA THR A 348 30.13 -13.03 6.65
C THR A 348 30.18 -13.40 8.13
N ILE A 349 29.19 -14.10 8.62
CA ILE A 349 29.16 -14.63 9.98
C ILE A 349 29.08 -16.15 9.96
N GLU A 350 29.62 -16.78 11.00
CA GLU A 350 29.65 -18.24 11.15
C GLU A 350 28.58 -18.72 12.12
N ALA A 351 28.02 -19.88 11.85
CA ALA A 351 27.08 -20.53 12.74
C ALA A 351 27.83 -21.24 13.88
N GLU A 352 27.33 -21.07 15.10
CA GLU A 352 27.79 -21.81 16.26
C GLU A 352 26.70 -22.73 16.78
N ASN A 353 27.01 -24.01 16.98
CA ASN A 353 26.04 -25.00 17.48
C ASN A 353 24.70 -25.05 16.68
N GLY A 354 24.75 -24.82 15.37
CA GLY A 354 23.59 -24.88 14.50
C GLY A 354 22.70 -23.62 14.53
N VAL A 355 23.19 -22.51 15.08
CA VAL A 355 22.48 -21.22 15.10
C VAL A 355 23.40 -20.05 14.77
N PHE A 356 22.82 -18.96 14.29
CA PHE A 356 23.44 -17.64 14.26
C PHE A 356 22.90 -16.83 15.43
N THR A 357 23.79 -16.36 16.30
CA THR A 357 23.43 -15.45 17.40
C THR A 357 23.92 -14.06 17.05
N VAL A 358 22.98 -13.09 16.94
CA VAL A 358 23.28 -11.74 16.50
C VAL A 358 22.76 -10.69 17.47
N GLN A 359 23.46 -9.56 17.57
CA GLN A 359 23.06 -8.43 18.40
C GLN A 359 22.41 -7.34 17.53
N LEU A 360 21.20 -6.95 17.90
CA LEU A 360 20.41 -5.93 17.23
C LEU A 360 20.44 -4.62 18.04
N PRO A 361 20.87 -3.51 17.44
CA PRO A 361 20.78 -2.19 18.09
C PRO A 361 19.33 -1.85 18.43
N GLY A 362 19.10 -1.19 19.58
CA GLY A 362 17.78 -0.76 20.00
C GLY A 362 17.14 0.24 19.04
N ALA A 363 15.82 0.31 19.06
CA ALA A 363 15.05 1.27 18.28
C ALA A 363 15.14 2.70 18.85
N LEU A 364 14.99 3.71 18.00
CA LEU A 364 14.92 5.11 18.43
C LEU A 364 13.68 5.40 19.28
N CYS A 365 12.58 4.73 18.96
CA CYS A 365 11.34 4.75 19.74
C CYS A 365 10.78 6.16 19.97
N ARG A 366 10.71 6.97 18.91
CA ARG A 366 10.06 8.30 18.96
C ARG A 366 8.61 8.21 19.39
N GLN A 367 7.97 7.12 19.02
CA GLN A 367 6.62 6.78 19.43
C GLN A 367 6.51 5.31 19.81
N THR A 368 5.70 5.03 20.83
CA THR A 368 5.37 3.68 21.28
C THR A 368 3.94 3.32 20.92
N ILE A 369 3.70 2.03 20.72
CA ILE A 369 2.37 1.44 20.61
C ILE A 369 2.35 0.24 21.53
N ALA A 370 1.46 0.28 22.51
CA ALA A 370 1.50 -0.60 23.66
C ALA A 370 2.92 -0.63 24.27
N ASP A 371 3.52 -1.78 24.46
CA ASP A 371 4.82 -1.96 25.11
C ASP A 371 6.03 -1.88 24.17
N TYR A 372 5.80 -1.60 22.88
CA TYR A 372 6.83 -1.65 21.85
C TYR A 372 7.00 -0.32 21.12
N CYS A 373 8.17 -0.14 20.53
CA CYS A 373 8.39 0.97 19.60
C CYS A 373 7.49 0.81 18.37
N MET A 374 6.86 1.88 17.92
CA MET A 374 6.01 1.90 16.73
C MET A 374 6.77 1.40 15.49
N ILE A 375 7.99 1.88 15.32
CA ILE A 375 8.93 1.43 14.29
C ILE A 375 10.15 0.83 15.00
N GLY A 376 10.58 -0.33 14.55
CA GLY A 376 11.75 -1.02 15.08
C GLY A 376 13.06 -0.31 14.77
N GLY A 377 14.15 -0.81 15.34
CA GLY A 377 15.51 -0.31 15.13
C GLY A 377 16.06 -0.61 13.74
N THR A 378 17.36 -0.42 13.59
CA THR A 378 18.09 -0.77 12.37
C THR A 378 17.75 -2.19 11.93
N THR A 379 17.31 -2.31 10.68
CA THR A 379 16.94 -3.61 10.10
C THR A 379 18.17 -4.30 9.52
N TYR A 380 18.26 -5.59 9.76
CA TYR A 380 19.28 -6.47 9.22
C TYR A 380 18.65 -7.60 8.41
N TYR A 381 19.46 -8.13 7.50
CA TYR A 381 19.13 -9.29 6.69
C TYR A 381 20.18 -10.37 6.93
N LEU A 382 19.77 -11.53 7.42
CA LEU A 382 20.60 -12.71 7.51
C LEU A 382 20.27 -13.61 6.33
N ILE A 383 21.22 -13.77 5.41
CA ILE A 383 21.02 -14.47 4.14
C ILE A 383 21.77 -15.78 4.17
N GLN A 384 21.05 -16.88 4.06
CA GLN A 384 21.59 -18.23 4.00
C GLN A 384 21.34 -18.80 2.60
N GLU A 385 22.37 -19.31 1.94
CA GLU A 385 22.22 -20.04 0.69
C GLU A 385 21.67 -21.46 0.98
N ASN A 386 20.66 -21.87 0.23
CA ASN A 386 20.07 -23.20 0.36
C ASN A 386 20.97 -24.23 -0.36
N THR A 387 21.84 -24.89 0.39
CA THR A 387 22.69 -25.98 -0.12
C THR A 387 21.94 -27.29 -0.37
N ASN A 388 20.73 -27.44 0.18
CA ASN A 388 19.84 -28.61 -0.03
C ASN A 388 18.39 -28.10 -0.08
N GLY A 389 17.63 -28.65 -1.03
CA GLY A 389 16.26 -28.29 -1.37
C GLY A 389 15.39 -27.80 -0.21
N GLY A 390 14.83 -26.62 -0.39
CA GLY A 390 14.15 -25.85 0.63
C GLY A 390 13.07 -26.65 1.38
N ARG A 391 12.91 -26.33 2.66
CA ARG A 391 11.78 -26.74 3.45
C ARG A 391 10.54 -26.02 2.89
N THR A 392 9.58 -26.77 2.36
CA THR A 392 8.27 -26.20 2.01
C THR A 392 7.60 -25.71 3.29
N ILE A 393 7.41 -24.41 3.40
CA ILE A 393 6.51 -23.84 4.40
C ILE A 393 5.10 -24.09 3.89
N ASP A 394 4.28 -24.75 4.70
CA ASP A 394 2.85 -24.75 4.45
C ASP A 394 2.37 -23.28 4.48
N SER A 395 1.82 -22.81 3.39
CA SER A 395 1.51 -21.39 3.15
C SER A 395 0.30 -20.85 3.95
N LYS A 396 -0.10 -21.53 5.02
CA LYS A 396 -1.12 -21.04 5.96
C LYS A 396 -0.47 -20.61 7.26
N PRO A 397 -0.45 -19.31 7.58
CA PRO A 397 -0.02 -18.83 8.89
C PRO A 397 -0.97 -19.37 9.98
N ALA A 398 -0.40 -19.87 11.08
CA ALA A 398 -1.17 -20.23 12.26
C ALA A 398 -1.85 -18.98 12.84
N ILE A 399 -3.17 -18.97 12.84
CA ILE A 399 -4.01 -17.87 13.32
C ILE A 399 -3.98 -17.89 14.85
N GLY A 400 -3.24 -16.97 15.46
CA GLY A 400 -3.36 -16.64 16.88
C GLY A 400 -4.51 -15.66 17.12
N ASP A 401 -5.19 -15.77 18.27
CA ASP A 401 -6.34 -14.95 18.71
C ASP A 401 -5.95 -13.47 18.96
N GLU A 402 -5.66 -12.70 17.92
CA GLU A 402 -5.28 -11.28 18.02
C GLU A 402 -6.42 -10.28 17.68
N ALA A 403 -7.65 -10.74 17.52
CA ALA A 403 -8.79 -9.87 17.19
C ALA A 403 -9.08 -8.79 18.25
N THR A 404 -8.59 -8.93 19.47
CA THR A 404 -8.79 -7.98 20.58
C THR A 404 -7.81 -6.79 20.53
N PHE A 405 -6.74 -6.86 19.75
CA PHE A 405 -5.66 -5.86 19.76
C PHE A 405 -5.95 -4.64 18.86
N VAL A 406 -6.76 -4.80 17.83
CA VAL A 406 -7.01 -3.75 16.82
C VAL A 406 -7.89 -2.63 17.36
N ALA A 407 -8.82 -2.92 18.26
CA ALA A 407 -9.73 -1.93 18.86
C ALA A 407 -9.03 -0.94 19.81
N ALA A 408 -7.86 -1.30 20.34
CA ALA A 408 -7.09 -0.47 21.28
C ALA A 408 -6.12 0.51 20.57
N LEU A 409 -5.96 0.43 19.26
CA LEU A 409 -4.95 1.15 18.48
C LEU A 409 -5.47 2.35 17.70
N MET A 410 -6.75 2.73 17.85
CA MET A 410 -7.24 3.99 17.33
C MET A 410 -6.73 5.13 18.21
N PRO A 411 -5.77 5.98 17.80
CA PRO A 411 -5.70 7.30 18.39
C PRO A 411 -7.07 7.94 18.11
N SER A 412 -7.70 8.52 19.15
CA SER A 412 -8.85 9.40 18.97
C SER A 412 -8.38 10.52 18.06
N ILE A 413 -8.63 10.42 16.77
CA ILE A 413 -8.44 11.52 15.84
C ILE A 413 -9.56 12.50 16.17
N THR A 414 -9.32 13.35 17.16
CA THR A 414 -10.09 14.56 17.32
C THR A 414 -9.74 15.42 16.11
N PRO A 415 -10.70 15.77 15.26
CA PRO A 415 -10.42 16.65 14.13
C PRO A 415 -9.82 17.95 14.69
N SER A 416 -8.68 18.35 14.12
CA SER A 416 -8.07 19.65 14.42
C SER A 416 -9.12 20.73 14.11
N PRO A 417 -9.35 21.72 14.99
CA PRO A 417 -10.33 22.76 14.72
C PRO A 417 -9.96 23.46 13.42
N ALA A 418 -10.96 23.64 12.55
CA ALA A 418 -10.82 24.36 11.31
C ALA A 418 -10.14 25.72 11.54
N PRO A 419 -9.22 26.16 10.68
CA PRO A 419 -8.61 27.47 10.78
C PRO A 419 -9.71 28.54 10.74
N SER A 420 -9.67 29.46 11.71
CA SER A 420 -10.61 30.58 11.76
C SER A 420 -10.63 31.34 10.42
N PRO A 421 -11.80 31.72 9.91
CA PRO A 421 -11.89 32.48 8.66
C PRO A 421 -11.08 33.78 8.77
N ALA A 422 -10.33 34.08 7.74
CA ALA A 422 -9.58 35.32 7.65
C ALA A 422 -10.51 36.54 7.82
N PRO A 423 -10.09 37.61 8.53
CA PRO A 423 -10.93 38.79 8.71
C PRO A 423 -11.24 39.42 7.36
N SER A 424 -12.52 39.73 7.14
CA SER A 424 -13.00 40.45 5.96
C SER A 424 -12.24 41.77 5.79
N PRO A 425 -11.85 42.15 4.57
CA PRO A 425 -11.22 43.44 4.31
C PRO A 425 -12.16 44.57 4.72
N ALA A 426 -11.61 45.57 5.41
CA ALA A 426 -12.33 46.78 5.79
C ALA A 426 -12.85 47.52 4.54
N PRO A 427 -14.06 48.15 4.60
CA PRO A 427 -14.56 48.93 3.48
C PRO A 427 -13.66 50.11 3.23
N SER A 428 -13.26 50.27 1.95
CA SER A 428 -12.51 51.45 1.48
C SER A 428 -13.39 52.69 1.64
N ALA A 429 -12.89 53.65 2.42
CA ALA A 429 -13.47 55.00 2.47
C ALA A 429 -13.26 55.69 1.13
N THR A 430 -14.36 56.13 0.54
CA THR A 430 -14.40 57.10 -0.56
C THR A 430 -14.15 58.50 -0.06
#